data_04fb4acebf47cb743aa829f3d5426e7b
#
_entry.id   04fb4acebf47cb743aa829f3d5426e7b
#
_cell.length_a   1.000
_cell.length_b   1.000
_cell.length_c   1.000
_cell.angle_alpha   90.00
_cell.angle_beta   90.00
_cell.angle_gamma   90.00
#
_symmetry.space_group_name_H-M   'P 1'
#
loop_
_entity.id
_entity.type
_entity.pdbx_description
1 polymer ?
#
loop_
_entity_poly.entity_id
_entity_poly.type
_entity_poly.pdbx_seq_one_letter_code
_entity_poly.pdbx_strand_id
1 'polypeptide(L)' 'MTKEYTIKGMSCSHCQAAVTKSISSVKGVKQVDVNLSTGIATVEGEHNAKDIVTAVRNAGFDVLS' A
#
# COMPACT_ATOMS: atom_id res chain seq x y z
N MET A 1 -10.31 6.59 -8.74
CA MET A 1 -11.07 5.81 -7.74
C MET A 1 -10.16 5.52 -6.56
N THR A 2 -10.73 5.56 -5.37
CA THR A 2 -9.96 5.39 -4.13
C THR A 2 -10.26 4.03 -3.52
N LYS A 3 -9.20 3.30 -3.16
CA LYS A 3 -9.33 2.02 -2.49
C LYS A 3 -8.48 1.99 -1.23
N GLU A 4 -8.95 1.25 -0.24
CA GLU A 4 -8.22 1.08 1.02
C GLU A 4 -7.77 -0.36 1.17
N TYR A 5 -6.55 -0.52 1.67
CA TYR A 5 -5.96 -1.83 1.90
C TYR A 5 -5.41 -1.87 3.32
N THR A 6 -5.71 -2.94 4.03
CA THR A 6 -5.15 -3.15 5.36
C THR A 6 -3.83 -3.91 5.22
N ILE A 7 -2.76 -3.30 5.70
CA ILE A 7 -1.40 -3.85 5.57
C ILE A 7 -0.99 -4.46 6.90
N LYS A 8 -0.56 -5.71 6.86
CA LYS A 8 -0.07 -6.41 8.04
C LYS A 8 1.45 -6.29 8.15
N GLY A 9 1.94 -6.12 9.35
CA GLY A 9 3.37 -6.09 9.62
C GLY A 9 3.99 -4.71 9.61
N MET A 10 3.19 -3.69 9.33
CA MET A 10 3.65 -2.32 9.29
C MET A 10 3.66 -1.74 10.70
N SER A 11 4.83 -1.58 11.29
CA SER A 11 4.94 -1.16 12.70
C SER A 11 5.86 0.04 12.92
N CYS A 12 6.48 0.58 11.89
CA CYS A 12 7.38 1.72 12.04
C CYS A 12 7.33 2.61 10.80
N SER A 13 7.89 3.82 10.93
CA SER A 13 7.88 4.79 9.83
C SER A 13 8.66 4.31 8.61
N HIS A 14 9.68 3.51 8.82
CA HIS A 14 10.42 2.91 7.70
C HIS A 14 9.53 1.97 6.89
N CYS A 15 8.71 1.20 7.59
CA CYS A 15 7.75 0.31 6.95
C CYS A 15 6.73 1.11 6.13
N GLN A 16 6.22 2.19 6.72
CA GLN A 16 5.30 3.07 6.03
C GLN A 16 5.91 3.63 4.74
N ALA A 17 7.14 4.10 4.81
CA ALA A 17 7.83 4.65 3.65
C ALA A 17 8.04 3.57 2.57
N ALA A 18 8.42 2.37 2.97
CA ALA A 18 8.65 1.26 2.04
C ALA A 18 7.35 0.89 1.33
N VAL A 19 6.25 0.79 2.08
CA VAL A 19 4.94 0.46 1.51
C VAL A 19 4.48 1.57 0.56
N THR A 20 4.60 2.82 0.98
CA THR A 20 4.23 3.96 0.16
C THR A 20 4.99 3.94 -1.16
N LYS A 21 6.29 3.74 -1.10
CA LYS A 21 7.13 3.71 -2.29
C LYS A 21 6.76 2.56 -3.21
N SER A 22 6.54 1.38 -2.64
CA SER A 22 6.19 0.19 -3.42
C SER A 22 4.85 0.36 -4.13
N ILE A 23 3.85 0.89 -3.42
CA ILE A 23 2.53 1.09 -4.01
C ILE A 23 2.57 2.21 -5.06
N SER A 24 3.30 3.29 -4.80
CA SER A 24 3.35 4.41 -5.74
C SER A 24 4.02 4.04 -7.06
N SER A 25 4.81 2.99 -7.09
CA SER A 25 5.42 2.52 -8.32
C SER A 25 4.50 1.62 -9.16
N VAL A 26 3.34 1.27 -8.62
CA VAL A 26 2.36 0.48 -9.36
C VAL A 26 1.72 1.33 -10.46
N LYS A 27 1.59 0.73 -11.65
CA LYS A 27 1.00 1.42 -12.78
C LYS A 27 -0.46 1.76 -12.50
N GLY A 28 -0.83 3.01 -12.78
CA GLY A 28 -2.19 3.49 -12.58
C GLY A 28 -2.42 4.16 -11.24
N VAL A 29 -1.50 4.04 -10.31
CA VAL A 29 -1.61 4.69 -9.01
C VAL A 29 -1.28 6.17 -9.16
N LYS A 30 -2.22 7.02 -8.77
CA LYS A 30 -2.04 8.47 -8.77
C LYS A 30 -1.47 8.99 -7.47
N GLN A 31 -1.99 8.47 -6.36
CA GLN A 31 -1.60 8.93 -5.05
C GLN A 31 -1.80 7.80 -4.05
N VAL A 32 -0.93 7.73 -3.06
CA VAL A 32 -1.04 6.76 -1.98
C VAL A 32 -0.83 7.46 -0.66
N ASP A 33 -1.66 7.08 0.31
CA ASP A 33 -1.57 7.59 1.68
C ASP A 33 -1.61 6.41 2.62
N VAL A 34 -0.57 6.25 3.42
CA VAL A 34 -0.45 5.14 4.35
C VAL A 34 -0.56 5.65 5.77
N ASN A 35 -1.53 5.11 6.52
CA ASN A 35 -1.73 5.46 7.91
C ASN A 35 -1.12 4.39 8.80
N LEU A 36 -0.06 4.77 9.51
CA LEU A 36 0.66 3.85 10.37
C LEU A 36 -0.16 3.41 11.58
N SER A 37 -0.97 4.31 12.11
CA SER A 37 -1.79 4.02 13.29
C SER A 37 -2.84 2.95 13.04
N THR A 38 -3.46 2.97 11.87
CA THR A 38 -4.51 2.02 11.51
C THR A 38 -4.00 0.89 10.64
N GLY A 39 -2.83 1.04 10.04
CA GLY A 39 -2.28 0.08 9.10
C GLY A 39 -3.00 0.07 7.76
N ILE A 40 -3.71 1.14 7.42
CA ILE A 40 -4.48 1.22 6.20
C ILE A 40 -3.75 2.08 5.17
N ALA A 41 -3.62 1.55 3.96
CA ALA A 41 -3.09 2.27 2.82
C ALA A 41 -4.25 2.68 1.91
N THR A 42 -4.41 3.97 1.68
CA THR A 42 -5.42 4.51 0.79
C THR A 42 -4.75 4.81 -0.55
N VAL A 43 -5.24 4.19 -1.61
CA VAL A 43 -4.64 4.28 -2.93
C VAL A 43 -5.64 4.93 -3.89
N GLU A 44 -5.22 6.02 -4.54
CA GLU A 44 -6.01 6.71 -5.54
C GLU A 44 -5.50 6.38 -6.94
N GLY A 45 -6.42 6.31 -7.89
CA GLY A 45 -6.11 6.07 -9.28
C GLY A 45 -6.66 4.73 -9.77
N GLU A 46 -6.68 4.57 -11.09
CA GLU A 46 -7.12 3.31 -11.69
C GLU A 46 -5.98 2.31 -11.65
N HIS A 47 -6.07 1.36 -10.76
CA HIS A 47 -5.06 0.34 -10.57
C HIS A 47 -5.74 -1.01 -10.34
N ASN A 48 -4.96 -2.07 -10.48
CA ASN A 48 -5.41 -3.42 -10.21
C ASN A 48 -5.09 -3.77 -8.76
N ALA A 49 -6.08 -4.23 -7.99
CA ALA A 49 -5.88 -4.62 -6.60
C ALA A 49 -4.79 -5.69 -6.47
N LYS A 50 -4.71 -6.58 -7.43
CA LYS A 50 -3.69 -7.63 -7.45
C LYS A 50 -2.29 -7.04 -7.52
N ASP A 51 -2.11 -5.96 -8.28
CA ASP A 51 -0.81 -5.30 -8.39
C ASP A 51 -0.41 -4.66 -7.06
N ILE A 52 -1.38 -4.12 -6.33
CA ILE A 52 -1.12 -3.55 -5.01
C ILE A 52 -0.68 -4.63 -4.04
N VAL A 53 -1.37 -5.77 -4.02
CA VAL A 53 -1.00 -6.90 -3.18
C VAL A 53 0.42 -7.36 -3.49
N THR A 54 0.74 -7.49 -4.76
CA THR A 54 2.08 -7.91 -5.19
C THR A 54 3.14 -6.92 -4.75
N ALA A 55 2.88 -5.62 -4.91
CA ALA A 55 3.83 -4.57 -4.53
C ALA A 55 4.09 -4.59 -3.02
N VAL A 56 3.04 -4.74 -2.21
CA VAL A 56 3.16 -4.79 -0.76
C VAL A 56 3.94 -6.03 -0.33
N ARG A 57 3.66 -7.18 -0.93
CA ARG A 57 4.36 -8.42 -0.61
C ARG A 57 5.84 -8.34 -0.98
N ASN A 58 6.15 -7.69 -2.10
CA ASN A 58 7.54 -7.47 -2.50
C ASN A 58 8.29 -6.58 -1.52
N ALA A 59 7.59 -5.71 -0.83
CA ALA A 59 8.18 -4.86 0.20
C ALA A 59 8.36 -5.60 1.55
N GLY A 60 7.86 -6.82 1.65
CA GLY A 60 8.00 -7.64 2.85
C GLY A 60 6.80 -7.61 3.77
N PHE A 61 5.64 -7.18 3.27
CA PHE A 61 4.43 -7.07 4.07
C PHE A 61 3.31 -7.89 3.44
N ASP A 62 2.17 -7.97 4.13
CA ASP A 62 0.98 -8.67 3.64
C ASP A 62 -0.21 -7.71 3.61
N VAL A 63 -1.11 -7.97 2.68
CA VAL A 63 -2.39 -7.26 2.60
C VAL A 63 -3.47 -8.17 3.15
N LEU A 64 -4.22 -7.67 4.14
CA LEU A 64 -5.27 -8.44 4.79
C LEU A 64 -6.61 -8.34 4.06
N SER A 65 -6.81 -7.26 3.31
CA SER A 65 -8.06 -7.10 2.56
C SER A 65 -7.90 -6.13 1.40
#